data_89027ae0b83b52d3c64f134b3ac980d5
#
_entry.id   89027ae0b83b52d3c64f134b3ac980d5
#
_cell.length_a   1.000
_cell.length_b   1.000
_cell.length_c   1.000
_cell.angle_alpha   90.00
_cell.angle_beta   90.00
_cell.angle_gamma   90.00
#
_symmetry.space_group_name_H-M   'P 1'
#
loop_
_entity.id
_entity.type
_entity.pdbx_description
1 polymer ?
#
loop_
_entity_poly.entity_id
_entity_poly.type
_entity_poly.pdbx_seq_one_letter_code
_entity_poly.pdbx_strand_id
1 'polypeptide(L)'
;MRFFLSLLFLLFPLLAAAQISTAGSSAPVTPPARGIRAVWLCTYSGLDWPGRHYARTEAEARDQRARLSRIFDGLQAAGINTVLFQTRLRATVAYPSQIEPWDGAFSGTPGVAPPYDVLRFAIDEAHRRGMELHAYLVTYPANTLADAKRLGRQALPTRHPELCTRAGDKWHLDPGVPGTAEYLAEIVREIVNNYDVDGIHLDYIRYPEPSIPFDDRSTYARYGNNLPKAEWRRENVNRTVQLISETARAIRPWVKITCAPIGKYADLPAQSSKGWNARDAVSQDAQLWLRRGWMDGLYPMMYFDGQHFYPFAVNWKEYAHGRPVVPGLGAYQLAPEERNWSLLQIVRQLRFIHAEGFAGEAYFRSQFLLDNVKGLLDFVHDNYARPMLPPAMTWHDSIPPAAPQLRQHRSRSALHFIWNAVADATPVHYNLYRLTPSGPVAVALRLTGTTFTYRPALPALLHTDYALTAMDAYGNESPLHFTHDSQSSSPRVVGYPSAFRPR
;
A
#
# COMPACT_ATOMS: atom_id res chain seq x y z
N MET A 1 22.82 -94.38 -0.58
CA MET A 1 22.72 -94.23 -2.07
C MET A 1 21.75 -93.06 -2.38
N ARG A 2 22.27 -92.07 -3.08
CA ARG A 2 21.60 -90.86 -3.69
C ARG A 2 21.34 -89.63 -2.76
N PHE A 3 22.22 -88.67 -3.02
CA PHE A 3 22.16 -87.24 -2.70
C PHE A 3 20.91 -86.58 -3.23
N PHE A 4 20.34 -85.58 -2.46
CA PHE A 4 19.72 -84.41 -3.01
C PHE A 4 20.08 -83.23 -2.13
N LEU A 5 20.84 -82.30 -2.75
CA LEU A 5 21.12 -80.94 -2.28
C LEU A 5 19.82 -80.11 -2.37
N SER A 6 19.42 -79.48 -1.27
CA SER A 6 18.42 -78.39 -1.31
C SER A 6 19.10 -77.08 -0.96
N LEU A 7 19.08 -76.20 -1.98
CA LEU A 7 19.60 -74.85 -1.95
C LEU A 7 18.63 -73.95 -1.15
N LEU A 8 19.07 -73.46 -0.01
CA LEU A 8 18.27 -72.48 0.78
C LEU A 8 18.56 -71.08 0.28
N PHE A 9 17.60 -70.46 -0.44
CA PHE A 9 17.66 -69.06 -0.77
C PHE A 9 17.22 -68.22 0.44
N LEU A 10 18.15 -67.50 1.04
CA LEU A 10 17.91 -66.43 2.00
C LEU A 10 17.43 -65.18 1.26
N LEU A 11 16.15 -64.94 1.30
CA LEU A 11 15.56 -63.66 0.93
C LEU A 11 15.77 -62.66 2.09
N PHE A 12 16.74 -61.76 1.94
CA PHE A 12 16.81 -60.54 2.73
C PHE A 12 15.79 -59.54 2.18
N PRO A 13 14.85 -59.03 2.97
CA PRO A 13 14.08 -57.87 2.56
C PRO A 13 14.96 -56.63 2.69
N LEU A 14 15.35 -56.01 1.59
CA LEU A 14 15.86 -54.66 1.55
C LEU A 14 14.71 -53.74 1.99
N LEU A 15 14.68 -53.36 3.23
CA LEU A 15 13.97 -52.18 3.72
C LEU A 15 14.69 -50.95 3.18
N ALA A 16 14.28 -50.51 2.00
CA ALA A 16 14.60 -49.16 1.53
C ALA A 16 13.88 -48.19 2.46
N ALA A 17 14.59 -47.68 3.47
CA ALA A 17 14.16 -46.49 4.20
C ALA A 17 14.13 -45.32 3.23
N ALA A 18 12.96 -45.03 2.66
CA ALA A 18 12.72 -43.79 1.99
C ALA A 18 12.85 -42.69 3.04
N GLN A 19 14.04 -42.11 3.14
CA GLN A 19 14.20 -40.81 3.81
C GLN A 19 13.32 -39.82 3.06
N ILE A 20 12.15 -39.55 3.63
CA ILE A 20 11.37 -38.39 3.23
C ILE A 20 12.21 -37.18 3.61
N SER A 21 13.00 -36.72 2.66
CA SER A 21 13.69 -35.43 2.75
C SER A 21 12.62 -34.34 2.91
N THR A 22 12.39 -33.91 4.13
CA THR A 22 11.60 -32.76 4.49
C THR A 22 12.37 -31.45 4.24
N ALA A 23 13.41 -31.46 3.42
CA ALA A 23 13.96 -30.27 2.83
C ALA A 23 12.95 -29.78 1.80
N GLY A 24 11.94 -29.06 2.26
CA GLY A 24 11.10 -28.23 1.41
C GLY A 24 12.05 -27.28 0.70
N SER A 25 12.37 -27.57 -0.57
CA SER A 25 13.07 -26.66 -1.46
C SER A 25 12.29 -25.35 -1.46
N SER A 26 12.77 -24.38 -0.69
CA SER A 26 12.29 -23.01 -0.75
C SER A 26 12.86 -22.40 -2.03
N ALA A 27 12.28 -22.77 -3.18
CA ALA A 27 12.55 -22.02 -4.40
C ALA A 27 12.23 -20.55 -4.12
N PRO A 28 13.15 -19.63 -4.39
CA PRO A 28 12.90 -18.21 -4.17
C PRO A 28 11.65 -17.80 -4.94
N VAL A 29 10.73 -17.10 -4.24
CA VAL A 29 9.55 -16.54 -4.88
C VAL A 29 10.04 -15.48 -5.85
N THR A 30 9.85 -15.69 -7.16
CA THR A 30 10.21 -14.69 -8.17
C THR A 30 9.13 -13.60 -8.14
N PRO A 31 9.47 -12.36 -7.77
CA PRO A 31 8.51 -11.28 -7.76
C PRO A 31 8.00 -10.97 -9.17
N PRO A 32 6.76 -10.52 -9.36
CA PRO A 32 6.28 -10.05 -10.64
C PRO A 32 7.08 -8.82 -11.11
N ALA A 33 7.13 -8.59 -12.42
CA ALA A 33 7.85 -7.45 -12.99
C ALA A 33 7.32 -6.10 -12.47
N ARG A 34 6.03 -6.03 -12.18
CA ARG A 34 5.36 -4.91 -11.49
C ARG A 34 4.46 -5.47 -10.40
N GLY A 35 4.37 -4.74 -9.29
CA GLY A 35 3.54 -5.15 -8.18
C GLY A 35 3.58 -4.16 -7.04
N ILE A 36 2.60 -4.21 -6.17
CA ILE A 36 2.49 -3.36 -5.00
C ILE A 36 3.05 -4.11 -3.79
N ARG A 37 4.04 -3.52 -3.16
CA ARG A 37 4.56 -3.92 -1.85
C ARG A 37 4.32 -2.78 -0.90
N ALA A 38 3.18 -2.82 -0.23
CA ALA A 38 2.74 -1.73 0.60
C ALA A 38 2.92 -2.00 2.10
N VAL A 39 2.95 -0.91 2.86
CA VAL A 39 2.95 -0.98 4.33
C VAL A 39 2.11 0.15 4.89
N TRP A 40 1.31 -0.12 5.92
CA TRP A 40 0.70 0.93 6.73
C TRP A 40 1.73 1.47 7.72
N LEU A 41 1.93 2.79 7.71
CA LEU A 41 2.70 3.52 8.72
C LEU A 41 1.73 4.35 9.56
N CYS A 42 1.47 3.85 10.78
CA CYS A 42 0.48 4.43 11.68
C CYS A 42 1.10 5.48 12.59
N THR A 43 0.51 6.68 12.61
CA THR A 43 0.95 7.80 13.44
C THR A 43 0.04 8.05 14.65
N TYR A 44 -1.16 7.45 14.68
CA TYR A 44 -2.09 7.59 15.80
C TYR A 44 -1.44 7.18 17.12
N SER A 45 -1.49 8.06 18.11
CA SER A 45 -0.82 7.87 19.41
C SER A 45 0.69 7.55 19.29
N GLY A 46 1.31 7.85 18.15
CA GLY A 46 2.71 7.58 17.89
C GLY A 46 3.05 6.11 17.63
N LEU A 47 2.10 5.27 17.21
CA LEU A 47 2.24 3.80 17.11
C LEU A 47 3.52 3.35 16.38
N ASP A 48 3.67 3.62 15.08
CA ASP A 48 4.90 3.30 14.35
C ASP A 48 5.90 4.44 14.40
N TRP A 49 5.36 5.65 14.41
CA TRP A 49 6.11 6.90 14.46
C TRP A 49 5.14 8.04 14.83
N PRO A 50 5.55 9.07 15.58
CA PRO A 50 6.90 9.32 16.08
C PRO A 50 7.18 8.67 17.46
N GLY A 51 6.34 7.84 18.00
CA GLY A 51 6.46 7.33 19.36
C GLY A 51 6.17 8.46 20.38
N ARG A 52 7.07 8.60 21.36
CA ARG A 52 7.06 9.71 22.34
C ARG A 52 8.10 10.79 22.00
N HIS A 53 8.59 10.84 20.77
CA HIS A 53 9.55 11.82 20.29
C HIS A 53 8.83 13.04 19.73
N TYR A 54 8.33 13.87 20.64
CA TYR A 54 7.57 15.07 20.28
C TYR A 54 8.51 16.17 19.74
N ALA A 55 8.06 16.89 18.72
CA ALA A 55 8.78 18.00 18.11
C ALA A 55 8.19 19.34 18.58
N ARG A 56 8.76 19.93 19.61
CA ARG A 56 8.40 21.25 20.15
C ARG A 56 9.41 22.33 19.76
N THR A 57 10.64 21.89 19.49
CA THR A 57 11.76 22.74 19.10
C THR A 57 12.35 22.23 17.79
N GLU A 58 13.16 23.07 17.12
CA GLU A 58 13.88 22.67 15.91
C GLU A 58 14.84 21.49 16.13
N ALA A 59 15.42 21.37 17.31
CA ALA A 59 16.29 20.25 17.66
C ALA A 59 15.50 18.94 17.75
N GLU A 60 14.34 18.95 18.43
CA GLU A 60 13.44 17.81 18.53
C GLU A 60 12.83 17.46 17.15
N ALA A 61 12.53 18.47 16.33
CA ALA A 61 12.05 18.26 14.96
C ALA A 61 13.11 17.57 14.08
N ARG A 62 14.39 17.92 14.22
CA ARG A 62 15.48 17.22 13.53
C ARG A 62 15.58 15.75 13.95
N ASP A 63 15.48 15.44 15.25
CA ASP A 63 15.49 14.05 15.73
C ASP A 63 14.28 13.29 15.20
N GLN A 64 13.08 13.88 15.28
CA GLN A 64 11.84 13.27 14.79
C GLN A 64 11.91 12.96 13.29
N ARG A 65 12.41 13.91 12.47
CA ARG A 65 12.66 13.70 11.03
C ARG A 65 13.70 12.62 10.76
N ALA A 66 14.81 12.63 11.48
CA ALA A 66 15.86 11.61 11.32
C ALA A 66 15.36 10.18 11.64
N ARG A 67 14.44 10.04 12.59
CA ARG A 67 13.78 8.76 12.88
C ARG A 67 12.90 8.29 11.73
N LEU A 68 12.10 9.19 11.16
CA LEU A 68 11.26 8.87 10.01
C LEU A 68 12.12 8.48 8.81
N SER A 69 13.21 9.21 8.53
CA SER A 69 14.15 8.87 7.45
C SER A 69 14.70 7.44 7.60
N ARG A 70 15.09 7.02 8.83
CA ARG A 70 15.55 5.65 9.09
C ARG A 70 14.46 4.59 8.84
N ILE A 71 13.20 4.89 9.17
CA ILE A 71 12.07 4.02 8.85
C ILE A 71 11.97 3.84 7.32
N PHE A 72 12.01 4.93 6.56
CA PHE A 72 11.97 4.87 5.10
C PHE A 72 13.19 4.14 4.49
N ASP A 73 14.39 4.30 5.07
CA ASP A 73 15.57 3.53 4.67
C ASP A 73 15.34 2.01 4.85
N GLY A 74 14.80 1.60 6.00
CA GLY A 74 14.46 0.21 6.28
C GLY A 74 13.38 -0.34 5.34
N LEU A 75 12.35 0.44 5.05
CA LEU A 75 11.29 0.07 4.12
C LEU A 75 11.82 -0.08 2.69
N GLN A 76 12.69 0.82 2.23
CA GLN A 76 13.34 0.71 0.92
C GLN A 76 14.20 -0.56 0.85
N ALA A 77 14.99 -0.84 1.88
CA ALA A 77 15.82 -2.06 1.95
C ALA A 77 14.96 -3.33 1.94
N ALA A 78 13.76 -3.31 2.51
CA ALA A 78 12.78 -4.40 2.44
C ALA A 78 12.06 -4.51 1.08
N GLY A 79 12.38 -3.64 0.13
CA GLY A 79 11.73 -3.63 -1.19
C GLY A 79 10.29 -3.09 -1.20
N ILE A 80 9.87 -2.37 -0.15
CA ILE A 80 8.58 -1.67 -0.11
C ILE A 80 8.60 -0.54 -1.14
N ASN A 81 7.52 -0.40 -1.89
CA ASN A 81 7.37 0.63 -2.92
C ASN A 81 6.15 1.55 -2.71
N THR A 82 5.32 1.27 -1.72
CA THR A 82 4.11 2.05 -1.41
C THR A 82 3.95 2.19 0.09
N VAL A 83 3.91 3.42 0.59
CA VAL A 83 3.70 3.72 2.01
C VAL A 83 2.32 4.36 2.20
N LEU A 84 1.47 3.70 2.97
CA LEU A 84 0.17 4.21 3.40
C LEU A 84 0.41 4.99 4.70
N PHE A 85 0.73 6.29 4.56
CA PHE A 85 1.13 7.15 5.66
C PHE A 85 -0.08 7.78 6.34
N GLN A 86 -0.30 7.49 7.62
CA GLN A 86 -1.48 7.97 8.36
C GLN A 86 -1.42 9.49 8.54
N THR A 87 -2.19 10.19 7.73
CA THR A 87 -2.20 11.66 7.58
C THR A 87 -3.38 12.30 8.31
N ARG A 88 -4.55 11.68 8.28
CA ARG A 88 -5.71 12.06 9.10
C ARG A 88 -6.00 10.94 10.09
N LEU A 89 -6.00 11.29 11.39
CA LEU A 89 -6.09 10.31 12.45
C LEU A 89 -7.53 10.11 12.93
N ARG A 90 -8.07 11.04 13.68
CA ARG A 90 -9.47 11.04 14.15
C ARG A 90 -9.96 12.47 14.28
N ALA A 91 -10.26 13.12 13.16
CA ALA A 91 -10.54 14.54 13.07
C ALA A 91 -9.37 15.41 13.62
N THR A 92 -8.16 14.92 13.41
CA THR A 92 -6.88 15.59 13.60
C THR A 92 -5.93 15.17 12.49
N VAL A 93 -4.95 15.99 12.16
CA VAL A 93 -4.12 15.79 10.96
C VAL A 93 -2.61 15.91 11.24
N ALA A 94 -1.82 15.47 10.28
CA ALA A 94 -0.35 15.48 10.26
C ALA A 94 0.22 16.57 9.34
N TYR A 95 -0.54 17.65 9.09
CA TYR A 95 -0.13 18.74 8.20
C TYR A 95 -0.82 20.05 8.59
N PRO A 96 -0.33 21.23 8.16
CA PRO A 96 -1.02 22.50 8.40
C PRO A 96 -2.33 22.55 7.60
N SER A 97 -3.45 22.28 8.29
CA SER A 97 -4.80 22.27 7.74
C SER A 97 -5.59 23.50 8.19
N GLN A 98 -6.46 23.99 7.31
CA GLN A 98 -7.47 25.01 7.63
C GLN A 98 -8.77 24.39 8.14
N ILE A 99 -8.90 23.05 8.04
CA ILE A 99 -10.12 22.32 8.35
C ILE A 99 -10.04 21.60 9.70
N GLU A 100 -8.98 20.87 9.98
CA GLU A 100 -8.81 20.08 11.19
C GLU A 100 -7.55 20.45 11.96
N PRO A 101 -7.55 20.34 13.31
CA PRO A 101 -6.39 20.69 14.12
C PRO A 101 -5.27 19.64 14.00
N TRP A 102 -4.06 20.04 14.33
CA TRP A 102 -2.92 19.15 14.46
C TRP A 102 -3.15 18.04 15.48
N ASP A 103 -2.69 16.83 15.15
CA ASP A 103 -2.68 15.73 16.11
C ASP A 103 -1.56 15.91 17.15
N GLY A 104 -1.87 15.59 18.40
CA GLY A 104 -0.93 15.70 19.49
C GLY A 104 0.24 14.71 19.46
N ALA A 105 0.19 13.70 18.59
CA ALA A 105 1.28 12.74 18.42
C ALA A 105 2.59 13.42 17.97
N PHE A 106 2.51 14.54 17.24
CA PHE A 106 3.70 15.20 16.66
C PHE A 106 4.35 16.20 17.61
N SER A 107 3.58 17.05 18.26
CA SER A 107 4.10 18.08 19.18
C SER A 107 4.00 17.71 20.68
N GLY A 108 3.27 16.63 21.01
CA GLY A 108 2.91 16.26 22.38
C GLY A 108 1.68 16.96 22.90
N THR A 109 1.09 17.91 22.15
CA THR A 109 -0.09 18.69 22.56
C THR A 109 -1.11 18.74 21.44
N PRO A 110 -2.33 18.22 21.63
CA PRO A 110 -3.38 18.30 20.63
C PRO A 110 -3.67 19.75 20.21
N GLY A 111 -3.82 19.96 18.90
CA GLY A 111 -4.07 21.27 18.31
C GLY A 111 -2.84 22.16 18.14
N VAL A 112 -1.66 21.72 18.58
CA VAL A 112 -0.40 22.48 18.46
C VAL A 112 0.47 21.89 17.36
N ALA A 113 0.89 22.74 16.42
CA ALA A 113 1.77 22.36 15.32
C ALA A 113 3.19 22.01 15.81
N PRO A 114 3.85 20.99 15.23
CA PRO A 114 5.30 20.89 15.30
C PRO A 114 5.95 21.98 14.43
N PRO A 115 7.28 22.29 14.59
CA PRO A 115 7.95 23.35 13.83
C PRO A 115 8.28 22.96 12.38
N TYR A 116 7.58 21.97 11.80
CA TYR A 116 7.73 21.58 10.40
C TYR A 116 6.45 20.91 9.86
N ASP A 117 6.33 20.86 8.55
CA ASP A 117 5.24 20.14 7.86
C ASP A 117 5.57 18.65 7.76
N VAL A 118 4.87 17.86 8.55
CA VAL A 118 5.09 16.41 8.69
C VAL A 118 4.78 15.67 7.40
N LEU A 119 3.65 15.99 6.75
CA LEU A 119 3.23 15.32 5.51
C LEU A 119 4.18 15.64 4.36
N ARG A 120 4.56 16.91 4.20
CA ARG A 120 5.54 17.33 3.19
C ARG A 120 6.84 16.54 3.34
N PHE A 121 7.37 16.50 4.56
CA PHE A 121 8.60 15.78 4.84
C PHE A 121 8.48 14.28 4.53
N ALA A 122 7.35 13.64 4.88
CA ALA A 122 7.13 12.23 4.60
C ALA A 122 7.05 11.94 3.08
N ILE A 123 6.40 12.81 2.30
CA ILE A 123 6.35 12.72 0.83
C ILE A 123 7.76 12.82 0.24
N ASP A 124 8.53 13.83 0.63
CA ASP A 124 9.91 14.03 0.14
C ASP A 124 10.80 12.81 0.45
N GLU A 125 10.65 12.22 1.64
CA GLU A 125 11.39 11.03 2.03
C GLU A 125 11.00 9.77 1.22
N ALA A 126 9.71 9.59 0.92
CA ALA A 126 9.23 8.50 0.08
C ALA A 126 9.73 8.66 -1.37
N HIS A 127 9.50 9.82 -1.97
CA HIS A 127 9.85 10.11 -3.37
C HIS A 127 11.35 10.02 -3.62
N ARG A 128 12.18 10.53 -2.70
CA ARG A 128 13.64 10.41 -2.80
C ARG A 128 14.13 8.96 -2.85
N ARG A 129 13.34 8.01 -2.36
CA ARG A 129 13.63 6.57 -2.38
C ARG A 129 12.88 5.82 -3.48
N GLY A 130 12.17 6.52 -4.37
CA GLY A 130 11.39 5.92 -5.44
C GLY A 130 10.11 5.22 -5.00
N MET A 131 9.62 5.50 -3.78
CA MET A 131 8.38 4.96 -3.23
C MET A 131 7.21 5.91 -3.48
N GLU A 132 6.01 5.35 -3.62
CA GLU A 132 4.75 6.11 -3.54
C GLU A 132 4.37 6.37 -2.09
N LEU A 133 3.79 7.54 -1.82
CA LEU A 133 3.15 7.85 -0.54
C LEU A 133 1.67 8.15 -0.76
N HIS A 134 0.82 7.31 -0.16
CA HIS A 134 -0.61 7.57 -0.10
C HIS A 134 -0.98 8.20 1.24
N ALA A 135 -1.68 9.34 1.21
CA ALA A 135 -2.25 9.92 2.41
C ALA A 135 -3.35 8.99 2.96
N TYR A 136 -3.06 8.33 4.07
CA TYR A 136 -4.00 7.42 4.72
C TYR A 136 -4.89 8.19 5.69
N LEU A 137 -6.21 8.11 5.48
CA LEU A 137 -7.22 8.83 6.22
C LEU A 137 -8.13 7.86 7.00
N VAL A 138 -8.18 8.00 8.32
CA VAL A 138 -9.25 7.43 9.16
C VAL A 138 -10.49 8.28 8.93
N THR A 139 -11.48 7.75 8.21
CA THR A 139 -12.52 8.56 7.56
C THR A 139 -13.61 9.04 8.53
N TYR A 140 -14.49 8.16 8.99
CA TYR A 140 -15.63 8.59 9.83
C TYR A 140 -15.33 8.70 11.33
N PRO A 141 -14.48 7.85 11.96
CA PRO A 141 -14.14 8.04 13.36
C PRO A 141 -13.57 9.44 13.62
N ALA A 142 -14.10 10.07 14.67
CA ALA A 142 -13.67 11.38 15.13
C ALA A 142 -13.01 11.28 16.53
N ASN A 143 -12.90 12.40 17.21
CA ASN A 143 -12.21 12.48 18.49
C ASN A 143 -12.75 11.50 19.53
N THR A 144 -11.89 10.92 20.36
CA THR A 144 -12.34 10.35 21.64
C THR A 144 -12.92 11.44 22.53
N LEU A 145 -13.68 11.07 23.57
CA LEU A 145 -14.18 12.07 24.53
C LEU A 145 -13.05 12.85 25.20
N ALA A 146 -11.97 12.15 25.52
CA ALA A 146 -10.79 12.76 26.14
C ALA A 146 -10.09 13.72 25.20
N ASP A 147 -9.94 13.36 23.90
CA ASP A 147 -9.31 14.22 22.91
C ASP A 147 -10.19 15.44 22.60
N ALA A 148 -11.51 15.25 22.48
CA ALA A 148 -12.45 16.37 22.30
C ALA A 148 -12.36 17.36 23.46
N LYS A 149 -12.28 16.87 24.70
CA LYS A 149 -12.10 17.73 25.88
C LYS A 149 -10.76 18.50 25.83
N ARG A 150 -9.66 17.85 25.41
CA ARG A 150 -8.35 18.49 25.31
C ARG A 150 -8.29 19.52 24.19
N LEU A 151 -8.90 19.24 23.05
CA LEU A 151 -8.98 20.16 21.90
C LEU A 151 -9.96 21.33 22.13
N GLY A 152 -10.95 21.16 23.02
CA GLY A 152 -11.91 22.20 23.37
C GLY A 152 -12.66 22.73 22.14
N ARG A 153 -12.47 24.04 21.85
CA ARG A 153 -13.13 24.70 20.70
C ARG A 153 -12.67 24.18 19.33
N GLN A 154 -11.51 23.53 19.25
CA GLN A 154 -10.98 22.97 18.00
C GLN A 154 -11.53 21.57 17.70
N ALA A 155 -12.14 20.90 18.66
CA ALA A 155 -12.69 19.56 18.48
C ALA A 155 -13.82 19.56 17.43
N LEU A 156 -13.84 18.56 16.58
CA LEU A 156 -14.86 18.42 15.52
C LEU A 156 -16.30 18.46 16.08
N PRO A 157 -16.65 17.73 17.16
CA PRO A 157 -18.03 17.77 17.70
C PRO A 157 -18.40 19.14 18.32
N THR A 158 -17.44 20.02 18.56
CA THR A 158 -17.70 21.40 19.00
C THR A 158 -17.90 22.34 17.81
N ARG A 159 -17.15 22.13 16.74
CA ARG A 159 -17.19 22.99 15.54
C ARG A 159 -18.33 22.61 14.59
N HIS A 160 -18.62 21.33 14.49
CA HIS A 160 -19.62 20.74 13.60
C HIS A 160 -20.45 19.69 14.32
N PRO A 161 -21.22 20.10 15.37
CA PRO A 161 -22.05 19.18 16.15
C PRO A 161 -23.11 18.49 15.27
N GLU A 162 -23.57 19.15 14.21
CA GLU A 162 -24.55 18.64 13.25
C GLU A 162 -24.07 17.45 12.43
N LEU A 163 -22.75 17.29 12.26
CA LEU A 163 -22.14 16.17 11.54
C LEU A 163 -21.81 14.98 12.44
N CYS A 164 -21.85 15.17 13.76
CA CYS A 164 -21.31 14.22 14.73
C CYS A 164 -22.39 13.48 15.50
N THR A 165 -22.20 12.19 15.69
CA THR A 165 -22.95 11.35 16.62
C THR A 165 -22.02 10.56 17.52
N ARG A 166 -22.58 9.87 18.51
CA ARG A 166 -21.81 9.01 19.42
C ARG A 166 -21.69 7.60 18.86
N ALA A 167 -20.49 7.04 18.94
CA ALA A 167 -20.22 5.64 18.69
C ALA A 167 -19.44 5.08 19.89
N GLY A 168 -20.15 4.52 20.87
CA GLY A 168 -19.57 4.10 22.13
C GLY A 168 -18.93 5.27 22.90
N ASP A 169 -17.64 5.17 23.19
CA ASP A 169 -16.83 6.16 23.92
C ASP A 169 -16.20 7.25 23.00
N LYS A 170 -16.59 7.30 21.74
CA LYS A 170 -16.00 8.19 20.72
C LYS A 170 -17.08 9.01 20.02
N TRP A 171 -16.64 10.11 19.43
CA TRP A 171 -17.39 10.80 18.41
C TRP A 171 -17.15 10.17 17.05
N HIS A 172 -18.13 10.28 16.19
CA HIS A 172 -18.11 9.71 14.85
C HIS A 172 -18.88 10.65 13.92
N LEU A 173 -18.36 10.89 12.75
CA LEU A 173 -19.14 11.53 11.69
C LEU A 173 -20.30 10.62 11.32
N ASP A 174 -21.52 11.15 11.25
CA ASP A 174 -22.69 10.40 10.81
C ASP A 174 -22.75 10.37 9.28
N PRO A 175 -22.52 9.19 8.63
CA PRO A 175 -22.55 9.10 7.18
C PRO A 175 -23.91 9.45 6.57
N GLY A 176 -24.98 9.36 7.38
CA GLY A 176 -26.33 9.69 6.95
C GLY A 176 -26.64 11.19 6.87
N VAL A 177 -25.84 12.03 7.48
CA VAL A 177 -25.95 13.48 7.35
C VAL A 177 -25.34 13.92 6.02
N PRO A 178 -26.10 14.56 5.11
CA PRO A 178 -25.59 14.94 3.80
C PRO A 178 -24.26 15.72 3.82
N GLY A 179 -24.09 16.68 4.72
CA GLY A 179 -22.86 17.48 4.86
C GLY A 179 -21.59 16.69 5.28
N THR A 180 -21.73 15.43 5.70
CA THR A 180 -20.58 14.60 6.07
C THR A 180 -19.71 14.24 4.84
N ALA A 181 -20.32 13.91 3.73
CA ALA A 181 -19.60 13.59 2.51
C ALA A 181 -18.83 14.81 1.99
N GLU A 182 -19.47 15.97 1.99
CA GLU A 182 -18.90 17.25 1.58
C GLU A 182 -17.72 17.64 2.49
N TYR A 183 -17.85 17.48 3.80
CA TYR A 183 -16.78 17.74 4.76
C TYR A 183 -15.54 16.88 4.50
N LEU A 184 -15.72 15.59 4.26
CA LEU A 184 -14.61 14.68 3.95
C LEU A 184 -13.99 14.95 2.58
N ALA A 185 -14.79 15.34 1.60
CA ALA A 185 -14.30 15.74 0.29
C ALA A 185 -13.45 17.02 0.35
N GLU A 186 -13.79 18.00 1.22
CA GLU A 186 -12.96 19.19 1.43
C GLU A 186 -11.60 18.87 2.05
N ILE A 187 -11.51 17.91 2.98
CA ILE A 187 -10.23 17.43 3.49
C ILE A 187 -9.38 16.82 2.37
N VAL A 188 -9.98 16.00 1.52
CA VAL A 188 -9.28 15.42 0.36
C VAL A 188 -8.86 16.51 -0.63
N ARG A 189 -9.71 17.48 -0.88
CA ARG A 189 -9.40 18.67 -1.70
C ARG A 189 -8.18 19.40 -1.17
N GLU A 190 -8.14 19.67 0.13
CA GLU A 190 -7.02 20.36 0.79
C GLU A 190 -5.71 19.58 0.61
N ILE A 191 -5.73 18.26 0.81
CA ILE A 191 -4.53 17.43 0.66
C ILE A 191 -4.07 17.41 -0.80
N VAL A 192 -4.96 17.12 -1.75
CA VAL A 192 -4.59 16.95 -3.16
C VAL A 192 -4.14 18.28 -3.80
N ASN A 193 -4.69 19.41 -3.37
CA ASN A 193 -4.23 20.72 -3.84
C ASN A 193 -2.84 21.09 -3.34
N ASN A 194 -2.53 20.78 -2.07
CA ASN A 194 -1.35 21.32 -1.39
C ASN A 194 -0.16 20.35 -1.38
N TYR A 195 -0.38 19.06 -1.61
CA TYR A 195 0.64 18.02 -1.46
C TYR A 195 0.71 17.12 -2.70
N ASP A 196 1.92 16.73 -3.04
CA ASP A 196 2.21 15.82 -4.15
C ASP A 196 2.10 14.35 -3.68
N VAL A 197 0.92 13.98 -3.15
CA VAL A 197 0.64 12.60 -2.78
C VAL A 197 0.35 11.75 -4.03
N ASP A 198 0.81 10.51 -4.03
CA ASP A 198 0.53 9.55 -5.10
C ASP A 198 -0.88 8.96 -5.00
N GLY A 199 -1.46 8.98 -3.80
CA GLY A 199 -2.81 8.48 -3.57
C GLY A 199 -3.47 8.97 -2.29
N ILE A 200 -4.77 8.78 -2.24
CA ILE A 200 -5.61 8.89 -1.04
C ILE A 200 -6.04 7.48 -0.66
N HIS A 201 -5.75 7.08 0.58
CA HIS A 201 -6.10 5.76 1.11
C HIS A 201 -7.12 5.89 2.23
N LEU A 202 -8.35 5.39 2.02
CA LEU A 202 -9.46 5.52 2.95
C LEU A 202 -9.55 4.30 3.87
N ASP A 203 -9.44 4.53 5.17
CA ASP A 203 -9.75 3.53 6.19
C ASP A 203 -10.95 3.97 7.02
N TYR A 204 -11.63 3.03 7.65
CA TYR A 204 -12.87 3.28 8.38
C TYR A 204 -13.94 4.04 7.56
N ILE A 205 -13.91 3.89 6.22
CA ILE A 205 -14.97 4.38 5.32
C ILE A 205 -16.17 3.42 5.39
N ARG A 206 -16.78 3.36 6.56
CA ARG A 206 -17.83 2.40 6.95
C ARG A 206 -18.53 2.80 8.23
N TYR A 207 -19.73 2.27 8.44
CA TYR A 207 -20.38 2.37 9.74
C TYR A 207 -19.58 1.62 10.82
N PRO A 208 -19.78 1.94 12.12
CA PRO A 208 -19.15 1.21 13.22
C PRO A 208 -19.50 -0.29 13.21
N GLU A 209 -18.66 -1.07 13.86
CA GLU A 209 -18.90 -2.50 14.08
C GLU A 209 -20.24 -2.73 14.79
N PRO A 210 -20.95 -3.86 14.50
CA PRO A 210 -22.26 -4.13 15.07
C PRO A 210 -22.34 -4.13 16.61
N SER A 211 -21.20 -4.37 17.28
CA SER A 211 -21.08 -4.33 18.74
C SER A 211 -21.01 -2.91 19.33
N ILE A 212 -20.76 -1.89 18.49
CA ILE A 212 -20.65 -0.50 18.92
C ILE A 212 -21.99 0.19 18.73
N PRO A 213 -22.66 0.69 19.80
CA PRO A 213 -23.90 1.45 19.67
C PRO A 213 -23.71 2.68 18.78
N PHE A 214 -24.58 2.81 17.79
CA PHE A 214 -24.61 3.93 16.86
C PHE A 214 -26.06 4.33 16.58
N ASP A 215 -26.46 5.51 17.08
CA ASP A 215 -27.84 5.98 16.95
C ASP A 215 -27.99 6.95 15.75
N ASP A 216 -28.44 6.40 14.63
CA ASP A 216 -28.79 7.12 13.41
C ASP A 216 -30.31 7.16 13.13
N ARG A 217 -31.15 6.93 14.14
CA ARG A 217 -32.62 6.88 13.99
C ARG A 217 -33.19 8.20 13.50
N SER A 218 -32.78 9.31 14.10
CA SER A 218 -33.21 10.65 13.69
C SER A 218 -32.74 11.03 12.30
N THR A 219 -31.50 10.68 11.96
CA THR A 219 -30.92 10.90 10.65
C THR A 219 -31.65 10.06 9.59
N TYR A 220 -31.91 8.80 9.87
CA TYR A 220 -32.68 7.92 9.00
C TYR A 220 -34.12 8.39 8.80
N ALA A 221 -34.80 8.82 9.88
CA ALA A 221 -36.16 9.37 9.78
C ALA A 221 -36.21 10.62 8.88
N ARG A 222 -35.16 11.43 8.89
CA ARG A 222 -35.08 12.67 8.09
C ARG A 222 -34.63 12.46 6.64
N TYR A 223 -33.70 11.53 6.41
CA TYR A 223 -33.01 11.40 5.12
C TYR A 223 -33.12 10.01 4.51
N GLY A 224 -33.91 9.10 5.07
CA GLY A 224 -34.01 7.69 4.66
C GLY A 224 -34.72 7.46 3.32
N ASN A 225 -35.48 8.45 2.83
CA ASN A 225 -36.15 8.42 1.50
C ASN A 225 -36.89 7.11 1.20
N ASN A 226 -37.52 6.50 2.21
CA ASN A 226 -38.22 5.22 2.14
C ASN A 226 -37.35 4.00 1.77
N LEU A 227 -36.04 4.14 1.72
CA LEU A 227 -35.14 3.01 1.52
C LEU A 227 -35.08 2.13 2.77
N PRO A 228 -34.92 0.81 2.64
CA PRO A 228 -34.55 -0.04 3.77
C PRO A 228 -33.29 0.48 4.46
N LYS A 229 -33.25 0.47 5.77
CA LYS A 229 -32.17 1.10 6.55
C LYS A 229 -30.76 0.61 6.15
N ALA A 230 -30.59 -0.67 5.89
CA ALA A 230 -29.30 -1.23 5.45
C ALA A 230 -28.87 -0.71 4.07
N GLU A 231 -29.80 -0.52 3.16
CA GLU A 231 -29.56 0.03 1.84
C GLU A 231 -29.22 1.52 1.93
N TRP A 232 -30.03 2.29 2.68
CA TRP A 232 -29.74 3.70 2.95
C TRP A 232 -28.33 3.92 3.56
N ARG A 233 -27.92 3.09 4.51
CA ARG A 233 -26.56 3.17 5.07
C ARG A 233 -25.49 2.92 4.00
N ARG A 234 -25.68 1.95 3.12
CA ARG A 234 -24.74 1.70 2.01
C ARG A 234 -24.68 2.88 1.06
N GLU A 235 -25.83 3.46 0.69
CA GLU A 235 -25.88 4.62 -0.20
C GLU A 235 -25.19 5.85 0.41
N ASN A 236 -25.27 6.06 1.72
CA ASN A 236 -24.54 7.15 2.39
C ASN A 236 -23.02 6.98 2.25
N VAL A 237 -22.50 5.76 2.44
CA VAL A 237 -21.08 5.47 2.27
C VAL A 237 -20.68 5.56 0.80
N ASN A 238 -21.50 5.02 -0.12
CA ASN A 238 -21.30 5.10 -1.56
C ASN A 238 -21.18 6.56 -2.03
N ARG A 239 -22.08 7.43 -1.58
CA ARG A 239 -22.06 8.87 -1.90
C ARG A 239 -20.77 9.55 -1.42
N THR A 240 -20.32 9.22 -0.23
CA THR A 240 -19.06 9.77 0.31
C THR A 240 -17.85 9.32 -0.54
N VAL A 241 -17.78 8.04 -0.89
CA VAL A 241 -16.71 7.51 -1.74
C VAL A 241 -16.73 8.14 -3.13
N GLN A 242 -17.91 8.23 -3.74
CA GLN A 242 -18.08 8.87 -5.04
C GLN A 242 -17.59 10.32 -5.02
N LEU A 243 -18.05 11.12 -4.05
CA LEU A 243 -17.71 12.54 -3.95
C LEU A 243 -16.21 12.76 -3.70
N ILE A 244 -15.59 11.96 -2.85
CA ILE A 244 -14.13 11.98 -2.62
C ILE A 244 -13.39 11.69 -3.92
N SER A 245 -13.78 10.65 -4.64
CA SER A 245 -13.16 10.25 -5.90
C SER A 245 -13.27 11.35 -6.96
N GLU A 246 -14.46 11.90 -7.15
CA GLU A 246 -14.72 12.99 -8.11
C GLU A 246 -13.93 14.26 -7.75
N THR A 247 -13.89 14.60 -6.45
CA THR A 247 -13.14 15.76 -5.95
C THR A 247 -11.64 15.63 -6.20
N ALA A 248 -11.04 14.49 -5.87
CA ALA A 248 -9.61 14.28 -6.06
C ALA A 248 -9.23 14.30 -7.55
N ARG A 249 -9.99 13.62 -8.40
CA ARG A 249 -9.73 13.53 -9.84
C ARG A 249 -9.96 14.83 -10.59
N ALA A 250 -10.87 15.68 -10.13
CA ALA A 250 -11.03 17.02 -10.70
C ALA A 250 -9.79 17.91 -10.52
N ILE A 251 -8.95 17.60 -9.53
CA ILE A 251 -7.71 18.34 -9.23
C ILE A 251 -6.50 17.67 -9.87
N ARG A 252 -6.32 16.36 -9.61
CA ARG A 252 -5.24 15.53 -10.15
C ARG A 252 -5.79 14.18 -10.63
N PRO A 253 -6.08 14.04 -11.91
CA PRO A 253 -6.70 12.81 -12.44
C PRO A 253 -5.92 11.52 -12.17
N TRP A 254 -4.60 11.62 -11.97
CA TRP A 254 -3.71 10.50 -11.71
C TRP A 254 -3.53 10.14 -10.23
N VAL A 255 -4.13 10.89 -9.29
CA VAL A 255 -4.09 10.51 -7.87
C VAL A 255 -4.90 9.23 -7.65
N LYS A 256 -4.27 8.21 -7.08
CA LYS A 256 -4.90 6.92 -6.79
C LYS A 256 -5.88 7.05 -5.64
N ILE A 257 -7.10 6.52 -5.80
CA ILE A 257 -8.09 6.44 -4.73
C ILE A 257 -8.22 4.99 -4.32
N THR A 258 -7.84 4.67 -3.09
CA THR A 258 -7.81 3.31 -2.56
C THR A 258 -8.46 3.24 -1.18
N CYS A 259 -8.81 2.05 -0.73
CA CYS A 259 -9.28 1.88 0.64
C CYS A 259 -8.89 0.53 1.26
N ALA A 260 -8.98 0.46 2.60
CA ALA A 260 -8.83 -0.75 3.41
C ALA A 260 -10.21 -1.29 3.83
N PRO A 261 -10.89 -2.11 3.01
CA PRO A 261 -12.15 -2.72 3.43
C PRO A 261 -11.90 -3.87 4.42
N ILE A 262 -12.96 -4.28 5.13
CA ILE A 262 -12.95 -5.48 5.96
C ILE A 262 -12.58 -6.69 5.09
N GLY A 263 -11.77 -7.58 5.62
CA GLY A 263 -11.17 -8.69 4.85
C GLY A 263 -12.15 -9.65 4.17
N LYS A 264 -13.42 -9.71 4.62
CA LYS A 264 -14.53 -10.38 3.92
C LYS A 264 -15.44 -9.34 3.29
N TYR A 265 -15.74 -9.46 2.00
CA TYR A 265 -16.76 -8.61 1.38
C TYR A 265 -18.17 -8.96 1.87
N ALA A 266 -18.55 -10.22 1.71
CA ALA A 266 -19.78 -10.82 2.17
C ALA A 266 -19.51 -12.24 2.68
N ASP A 267 -20.49 -12.90 3.28
CA ASP A 267 -20.38 -14.31 3.61
C ASP A 267 -20.52 -15.17 2.34
N LEU A 268 -19.74 -16.23 2.24
CA LEU A 268 -19.71 -17.13 1.10
C LEU A 268 -20.53 -18.38 1.40
N PRO A 269 -21.50 -18.78 0.56
CA PRO A 269 -22.37 -19.92 0.84
C PRO A 269 -21.62 -21.24 1.07
N ALA A 270 -20.49 -21.44 0.38
CA ALA A 270 -19.69 -22.66 0.47
C ALA A 270 -18.62 -22.63 1.56
N GLN A 271 -18.51 -21.54 2.30
CA GLN A 271 -17.44 -21.35 3.29
C GLN A 271 -17.98 -20.83 4.61
N SER A 272 -17.90 -21.65 5.64
CA SER A 272 -18.21 -21.17 6.99
C SER A 272 -17.21 -20.08 7.42
N SER A 273 -17.71 -18.99 7.95
CA SER A 273 -16.89 -17.91 8.44
C SER A 273 -17.46 -17.33 9.73
N LYS A 274 -16.57 -16.81 10.58
CA LYS A 274 -16.95 -16.09 11.79
C LYS A 274 -16.76 -14.60 11.61
N GLY A 275 -17.43 -13.81 12.43
CA GLY A 275 -17.31 -12.36 12.42
C GLY A 275 -18.08 -11.70 11.29
N TRP A 276 -18.04 -10.41 11.27
CA TRP A 276 -18.79 -9.54 10.37
C TRP A 276 -18.07 -9.28 9.05
N ASN A 277 -18.83 -8.93 8.03
CA ASN A 277 -18.35 -8.65 6.67
C ASN A 277 -18.45 -7.16 6.32
N ALA A 278 -17.84 -6.76 5.21
CA ALA A 278 -17.79 -5.36 4.77
C ALA A 278 -19.17 -4.84 4.36
N ARG A 279 -19.85 -5.56 3.46
CA ARG A 279 -21.06 -5.07 2.80
C ARG A 279 -22.26 -5.00 3.74
N ASP A 280 -22.54 -6.09 4.45
CA ASP A 280 -23.80 -6.22 5.18
C ASP A 280 -23.68 -5.72 6.62
N ALA A 281 -22.55 -5.97 7.29
CA ALA A 281 -22.39 -5.62 8.68
C ALA A 281 -22.02 -4.13 8.90
N VAL A 282 -21.23 -3.53 8.01
CA VAL A 282 -20.71 -2.17 8.16
C VAL A 282 -20.94 -1.27 6.95
N SER A 283 -21.78 -1.71 6.00
CA SER A 283 -22.24 -0.92 4.85
C SER A 283 -21.13 -0.48 3.91
N GLN A 284 -20.08 -1.31 3.75
CA GLN A 284 -18.89 -1.03 2.94
C GLN A 284 -18.96 -1.83 1.63
N ASP A 285 -19.56 -1.26 0.59
CA ASP A 285 -19.80 -1.92 -0.70
C ASP A 285 -18.62 -1.72 -1.68
N ALA A 286 -17.43 -2.20 -1.25
CA ALA A 286 -16.18 -1.90 -1.95
C ALA A 286 -16.09 -2.56 -3.36
N GLN A 287 -16.78 -3.66 -3.62
CA GLN A 287 -16.85 -4.24 -4.97
C GLN A 287 -17.66 -3.34 -5.92
N LEU A 288 -18.73 -2.69 -5.42
CA LEU A 288 -19.45 -1.68 -6.19
C LEU A 288 -18.54 -0.50 -6.55
N TRP A 289 -17.69 -0.05 -5.62
CA TRP A 289 -16.82 1.10 -5.85
C TRP A 289 -15.78 0.84 -6.95
N LEU A 290 -15.23 -0.39 -7.01
CA LEU A 290 -14.37 -0.81 -8.14
C LEU A 290 -15.14 -0.84 -9.46
N ARG A 291 -16.34 -1.43 -9.47
CA ARG A 291 -17.19 -1.54 -10.67
C ARG A 291 -17.58 -0.17 -11.22
N ARG A 292 -17.83 0.81 -10.33
CA ARG A 292 -18.15 2.20 -10.70
C ARG A 292 -16.91 3.02 -11.07
N GLY A 293 -15.71 2.50 -10.86
CA GLY A 293 -14.47 3.20 -11.10
C GLY A 293 -14.20 4.33 -10.08
N TRP A 294 -14.86 4.30 -8.92
CA TRP A 294 -14.60 5.28 -7.84
C TRP A 294 -13.33 4.95 -7.05
N MET A 295 -12.87 3.70 -7.08
CA MET A 295 -11.61 3.26 -6.48
C MET A 295 -10.67 2.70 -7.54
N ASP A 296 -9.38 2.96 -7.36
CA ASP A 296 -8.29 2.45 -8.21
C ASP A 296 -7.67 1.18 -7.65
N GLY A 297 -7.98 0.83 -6.41
CA GLY A 297 -7.52 -0.40 -5.78
C GLY A 297 -8.09 -0.62 -4.39
N LEU A 298 -8.07 -1.87 -3.95
CA LEU A 298 -8.50 -2.26 -2.61
C LEU A 298 -7.38 -2.96 -1.86
N TYR A 299 -7.28 -2.68 -0.57
CA TYR A 299 -6.35 -3.29 0.38
C TYR A 299 -7.14 -3.97 1.51
N PRO A 300 -7.86 -5.07 1.23
CA PRO A 300 -8.71 -5.70 2.22
C PRO A 300 -7.90 -6.19 3.43
N MET A 301 -8.38 -5.88 4.64
CA MET A 301 -7.74 -6.21 5.92
C MET A 301 -7.88 -7.69 6.23
N MET A 302 -7.09 -8.54 5.58
CA MET A 302 -7.20 -9.99 5.63
C MET A 302 -6.33 -10.60 6.75
N TYR A 303 -6.53 -10.16 7.97
CA TYR A 303 -5.76 -10.58 9.16
C TYR A 303 -6.25 -11.92 9.70
N PHE A 304 -6.47 -12.88 8.80
CA PHE A 304 -7.02 -14.20 9.08
C PHE A 304 -5.92 -15.27 8.97
N ASP A 305 -6.08 -16.36 9.75
CA ASP A 305 -5.26 -17.54 9.65
C ASP A 305 -5.94 -18.64 8.82
N GLY A 306 -5.15 -19.64 8.43
CA GLY A 306 -5.62 -20.86 7.81
C GLY A 306 -6.56 -20.64 6.63
N GLN A 307 -7.58 -21.47 6.58
CA GLN A 307 -8.55 -21.52 5.50
C GLN A 307 -9.44 -20.27 5.37
N HIS A 308 -9.48 -19.41 6.39
CA HIS A 308 -10.31 -18.19 6.34
C HIS A 308 -9.71 -17.08 5.46
N PHE A 309 -8.44 -17.18 5.12
CA PHE A 309 -7.78 -16.22 4.21
C PHE A 309 -8.15 -16.48 2.74
N TYR A 310 -7.94 -17.70 2.27
CA TYR A 310 -7.88 -18.01 0.83
C TYR A 310 -9.20 -17.81 0.08
N PRO A 311 -10.36 -18.30 0.54
CA PRO A 311 -11.61 -18.15 -0.20
C PRO A 311 -12.03 -16.69 -0.33
N PHE A 312 -11.80 -15.89 0.71
CA PHE A 312 -12.16 -14.47 0.69
C PHE A 312 -11.19 -13.65 -0.15
N ALA A 313 -9.90 -14.03 -0.22
CA ALA A 313 -8.95 -13.43 -1.15
C ALA A 313 -9.36 -13.66 -2.60
N VAL A 314 -9.72 -14.89 -2.96
CA VAL A 314 -10.23 -15.23 -4.29
C VAL A 314 -11.48 -14.40 -4.61
N ASN A 315 -12.43 -14.32 -3.67
CA ASN A 315 -13.65 -13.52 -3.87
C ASN A 315 -13.36 -12.05 -4.14
N TRP A 316 -12.40 -11.45 -3.43
CA TRP A 316 -11.97 -10.07 -3.73
C TRP A 316 -11.41 -9.95 -5.14
N LYS A 317 -10.60 -10.92 -5.59
CA LYS A 317 -9.95 -10.91 -6.90
C LYS A 317 -10.96 -11.11 -8.04
N GLU A 318 -11.92 -12.01 -7.89
CA GLU A 318 -12.98 -12.28 -8.88
C GLU A 318 -13.78 -11.01 -9.23
N TYR A 319 -14.01 -10.14 -8.26
CA TYR A 319 -14.77 -8.90 -8.44
C TYR A 319 -13.87 -7.65 -8.47
N ALA A 320 -12.61 -7.79 -8.87
CA ALA A 320 -11.66 -6.70 -8.96
C ALA A 320 -11.91 -5.74 -10.14
N HIS A 321 -12.66 -6.16 -11.16
CA HIS A 321 -12.97 -5.35 -12.36
C HIS A 321 -11.72 -4.74 -13.02
N GLY A 322 -10.63 -5.51 -13.09
CA GLY A 322 -9.35 -5.05 -13.65
C GLY A 322 -8.58 -4.07 -12.78
N ARG A 323 -8.98 -3.86 -11.53
CA ARG A 323 -8.28 -2.99 -10.56
C ARG A 323 -7.39 -3.83 -9.63
N PRO A 324 -6.31 -3.26 -9.10
CA PRO A 324 -5.47 -3.89 -8.09
C PRO A 324 -6.27 -4.32 -6.85
N VAL A 325 -6.11 -5.58 -6.46
CA VAL A 325 -6.46 -6.08 -5.14
C VAL A 325 -5.18 -6.49 -4.44
N VAL A 326 -4.94 -5.92 -3.26
CA VAL A 326 -3.71 -6.03 -2.49
C VAL A 326 -4.05 -6.55 -1.10
N PRO A 327 -4.05 -7.87 -0.85
CA PRO A 327 -4.39 -8.41 0.46
C PRO A 327 -3.51 -7.84 1.57
N GLY A 328 -4.16 -7.31 2.61
CA GLY A 328 -3.50 -6.86 3.83
C GLY A 328 -3.14 -8.02 4.72
N LEU A 329 -1.86 -8.14 5.08
CA LEU A 329 -1.30 -9.20 5.92
C LEU A 329 -1.15 -8.72 7.35
N GLY A 330 -1.63 -9.50 8.31
CA GLY A 330 -1.53 -9.20 9.74
C GLY A 330 -0.13 -9.48 10.30
N ALA A 331 0.88 -8.70 9.91
CA ALA A 331 2.24 -8.84 10.44
C ALA A 331 2.31 -8.74 11.97
N TYR A 332 1.45 -7.92 12.57
CA TYR A 332 1.33 -7.78 14.03
C TYR A 332 0.94 -9.09 14.73
N GLN A 333 0.21 -9.97 14.04
CA GLN A 333 -0.21 -11.26 14.60
C GLN A 333 0.97 -12.22 14.88
N LEU A 334 2.16 -11.92 14.35
CA LEU A 334 3.39 -12.66 14.65
C LEU A 334 3.88 -12.40 16.09
N ALA A 335 3.57 -11.22 16.64
CA ALA A 335 4.02 -10.82 17.97
C ALA A 335 3.48 -11.77 19.06
N PRO A 336 4.30 -12.11 20.07
CA PRO A 336 3.90 -13.02 21.16
C PRO A 336 2.68 -12.52 21.97
N GLU A 337 2.55 -11.21 22.12
CA GLU A 337 1.46 -10.54 22.83
C GLU A 337 0.14 -10.51 22.05
N GLU A 338 0.20 -10.81 20.75
CA GLU A 338 -0.96 -10.90 19.87
C GLU A 338 -1.38 -12.39 19.70
N ARG A 339 -1.51 -12.90 18.49
CA ARG A 339 -1.85 -14.31 18.25
C ARG A 339 -0.67 -15.25 18.16
N ASN A 340 0.53 -14.72 18.24
CA ASN A 340 1.77 -15.49 18.21
C ASN A 340 1.88 -16.43 16.98
N TRP A 341 1.43 -15.96 15.79
CA TRP A 341 1.51 -16.73 14.57
C TRP A 341 2.97 -17.14 14.25
N SER A 342 3.14 -18.29 13.62
CA SER A 342 4.43 -18.62 13.02
C SER A 342 4.65 -17.79 11.75
N LEU A 343 5.91 -17.52 11.42
CA LEU A 343 6.28 -16.86 10.16
C LEU A 343 5.72 -17.61 8.94
N LEU A 344 5.65 -18.93 9.01
CA LEU A 344 5.13 -19.79 7.95
C LEU A 344 3.69 -19.43 7.55
N GLN A 345 2.88 -18.88 8.47
CA GLN A 345 1.53 -18.42 8.17
C GLN A 345 1.57 -17.28 7.14
N ILE A 346 2.39 -16.26 7.37
CA ILE A 346 2.56 -15.12 6.43
C ILE A 346 3.21 -15.59 5.11
N VAL A 347 4.21 -16.46 5.18
CA VAL A 347 4.89 -17.02 3.99
C VAL A 347 3.92 -17.77 3.08
N ARG A 348 3.00 -18.56 3.65
CA ARG A 348 1.96 -19.27 2.86
C ARG A 348 1.00 -18.28 2.18
N GLN A 349 0.60 -17.23 2.86
CA GLN A 349 -0.24 -16.17 2.30
C GLN A 349 0.48 -15.45 1.15
N LEU A 350 1.74 -15.08 1.32
CA LEU A 350 2.56 -14.45 0.29
C LEU A 350 2.70 -15.35 -0.96
N ARG A 351 3.02 -16.62 -0.76
CA ARG A 351 3.10 -17.58 -1.87
C ARG A 351 1.78 -17.71 -2.63
N PHE A 352 0.67 -17.75 -1.91
CA PHE A 352 -0.66 -17.79 -2.53
C PHE A 352 -0.95 -16.51 -3.33
N ILE A 353 -0.70 -15.33 -2.76
CA ILE A 353 -0.88 -14.03 -3.43
C ILE A 353 -0.12 -14.02 -4.76
N HIS A 354 1.13 -14.46 -4.76
CA HIS A 354 1.95 -14.48 -5.98
C HIS A 354 1.51 -15.56 -6.97
N ALA A 355 1.21 -16.77 -6.51
CA ALA A 355 0.74 -17.86 -7.37
C ALA A 355 -0.59 -17.54 -8.06
N GLU A 356 -1.49 -16.88 -7.35
CA GLU A 356 -2.77 -16.44 -7.90
C GLU A 356 -2.68 -15.14 -8.73
N GLY A 357 -1.51 -14.47 -8.78
CA GLY A 357 -1.32 -13.24 -9.57
C GLY A 357 -2.16 -12.07 -9.05
N PHE A 358 -2.19 -11.86 -7.74
CA PHE A 358 -2.68 -10.62 -7.15
C PHE A 358 -1.74 -9.46 -7.52
N ALA A 359 -2.23 -8.23 -7.38
CA ALA A 359 -1.44 -7.04 -7.69
C ALA A 359 -0.27 -6.80 -6.70
N GLY A 360 -0.25 -7.52 -5.59
CA GLY A 360 0.75 -7.43 -4.55
C GLY A 360 0.20 -7.68 -3.16
N GLU A 361 0.93 -7.21 -2.14
CA GLU A 361 0.60 -7.37 -0.72
C GLU A 361 0.83 -6.09 0.06
N ALA A 362 0.20 -6.00 1.25
CA ALA A 362 0.38 -4.91 2.19
C ALA A 362 0.56 -5.42 3.62
N TYR A 363 1.53 -4.89 4.36
CA TYR A 363 1.84 -5.33 5.73
C TYR A 363 1.22 -4.40 6.77
N PHE A 364 0.41 -4.92 7.66
CA PHE A 364 -0.08 -4.17 8.81
C PHE A 364 0.69 -4.61 10.06
N ARG A 365 1.61 -3.79 10.55
CA ARG A 365 2.02 -2.44 10.18
C ARG A 365 3.56 -2.33 10.16
N SER A 366 4.09 -1.16 9.80
CA SER A 366 5.52 -0.97 9.52
C SER A 366 6.45 -1.36 10.67
N GLN A 367 6.07 -1.11 11.91
CA GLN A 367 6.87 -1.49 13.09
C GLN A 367 7.15 -3.00 13.10
N PHE A 368 6.14 -3.86 12.96
CA PHE A 368 6.31 -5.31 13.05
C PHE A 368 7.16 -5.89 11.92
N LEU A 369 7.13 -5.24 10.74
CA LEU A 369 8.03 -5.59 9.65
C LEU A 369 9.48 -5.20 10.00
N LEU A 370 9.72 -3.95 10.41
CA LEU A 370 11.06 -3.41 10.67
C LEU A 370 11.69 -3.96 11.95
N ASP A 371 10.90 -4.32 12.95
CA ASP A 371 11.36 -5.02 14.16
C ASP A 371 11.74 -6.47 13.88
N ASN A 372 11.64 -6.92 12.64
CA ASN A 372 11.98 -8.26 12.18
C ASN A 372 11.31 -9.37 13.01
N VAL A 373 10.04 -9.19 13.36
CA VAL A 373 9.32 -10.12 14.22
C VAL A 373 9.32 -11.52 13.60
N LYS A 374 9.89 -12.49 14.30
CA LYS A 374 10.11 -13.88 13.85
C LYS A 374 10.84 -14.03 12.50
N GLY A 375 11.67 -13.05 12.12
CA GLY A 375 12.43 -13.10 10.87
C GLY A 375 11.63 -12.66 9.64
N LEU A 376 10.55 -11.88 9.84
CA LEU A 376 9.73 -11.40 8.71
C LEU A 376 10.51 -10.45 7.78
N LEU A 377 11.31 -9.53 8.34
CA LEU A 377 12.13 -8.61 7.54
C LEU A 377 13.18 -9.36 6.72
N ASP A 378 13.86 -10.31 7.35
CA ASP A 378 14.86 -11.15 6.67
C ASP A 378 14.22 -11.91 5.51
N PHE A 379 13.06 -12.53 5.74
CA PHE A 379 12.31 -13.23 4.69
C PHE A 379 11.93 -12.30 3.54
N VAL A 380 11.39 -11.12 3.84
CA VAL A 380 10.97 -10.14 2.84
C VAL A 380 12.19 -9.63 2.06
N HIS A 381 13.28 -9.27 2.74
CA HIS A 381 14.53 -8.84 2.12
C HIS A 381 15.09 -9.89 1.15
N ASP A 382 15.17 -11.14 1.56
CA ASP A 382 15.73 -12.22 0.74
C ASP A 382 14.89 -12.54 -0.50
N ASN A 383 13.57 -12.33 -0.41
CA ASN A 383 12.66 -12.64 -1.52
C ASN A 383 12.29 -11.44 -2.39
N TYR A 384 12.44 -10.19 -1.88
CA TYR A 384 11.99 -8.96 -2.56
C TYR A 384 13.06 -7.89 -2.71
N ALA A 385 14.34 -8.23 -2.62
CA ALA A 385 15.45 -7.28 -2.69
C ALA A 385 15.51 -6.45 -4.00
N ARG A 386 14.78 -6.86 -5.05
CA ARG A 386 14.75 -6.11 -6.32
C ARG A 386 13.67 -5.04 -6.26
N PRO A 387 14.03 -3.76 -6.48
CA PRO A 387 13.04 -2.69 -6.62
C PRO A 387 12.07 -2.99 -7.77
N MET A 388 10.79 -2.64 -7.58
CA MET A 388 9.77 -2.76 -8.62
C MET A 388 8.81 -1.56 -8.57
N LEU A 389 8.15 -1.31 -9.68
CA LEU A 389 7.12 -0.28 -9.79
C LEU A 389 5.74 -0.86 -9.49
N PRO A 390 4.83 -0.10 -8.90
CA PRO A 390 3.41 -0.42 -8.89
C PRO A 390 2.83 -0.57 -10.31
N PRO A 391 1.73 -1.30 -10.49
CA PRO A 391 1.03 -1.39 -11.77
C PRO A 391 0.58 -0.02 -12.29
N ALA A 392 0.67 0.19 -13.61
CA ALA A 392 0.14 1.38 -14.26
C ALA A 392 -1.40 1.40 -14.21
N MET A 393 -1.98 2.60 -14.11
CA MET A 393 -3.43 2.83 -14.12
C MET A 393 -3.97 2.92 -15.57
N THR A 394 -3.80 1.85 -16.34
CA THR A 394 -4.16 1.79 -17.76
C THR A 394 -5.66 1.97 -18.03
N TRP A 395 -6.50 1.93 -17.00
CA TRP A 395 -7.93 2.23 -17.07
C TRP A 395 -8.27 3.74 -17.07
N HIS A 396 -7.30 4.59 -16.76
CA HIS A 396 -7.41 6.05 -16.87
C HIS A 396 -6.66 6.57 -18.09
N ASP A 397 -5.43 6.10 -18.26
CA ASP A 397 -4.61 6.37 -19.43
C ASP A 397 -3.70 5.18 -19.72
N SER A 398 -3.48 4.87 -20.99
CA SER A 398 -2.63 3.76 -21.45
C SER A 398 -1.57 4.19 -22.45
N ILE A 399 -1.38 5.49 -22.63
CA ILE A 399 -0.45 6.04 -23.61
C ILE A 399 0.86 6.40 -22.91
N PRO A 400 1.95 5.65 -23.12
CA PRO A 400 3.21 5.98 -22.47
C PRO A 400 3.85 7.24 -23.08
N PRO A 401 4.67 7.98 -22.30
CA PRO A 401 5.46 9.09 -22.84
C PRO A 401 6.48 8.62 -23.88
N ALA A 402 7.08 9.58 -24.62
CA ALA A 402 8.18 9.27 -25.51
C ALA A 402 9.41 8.76 -24.75
N ALA A 403 10.21 7.91 -25.40
CA ALA A 403 11.45 7.43 -24.80
C ALA A 403 12.51 8.56 -24.67
N PRO A 404 13.16 8.72 -23.50
CA PRO A 404 14.23 9.69 -23.33
C PRO A 404 15.49 9.27 -24.08
N GLN A 405 16.36 10.22 -24.44
CA GLN A 405 17.66 9.93 -25.05
C GLN A 405 18.73 9.85 -23.95
N LEU A 406 19.17 8.63 -23.64
CA LEU A 406 20.17 8.37 -22.60
C LEU A 406 21.60 8.49 -23.12
N ARG A 407 22.45 9.20 -22.36
CA ARG A 407 23.90 9.24 -22.52
C ARG A 407 24.56 8.80 -21.21
N GLN A 408 25.67 8.06 -21.34
CA GLN A 408 26.44 7.58 -20.19
C GLN A 408 27.86 8.10 -20.28
N HIS A 409 28.39 8.52 -19.14
CA HIS A 409 29.82 8.83 -18.96
C HIS A 409 30.37 8.07 -17.76
N ARG A 410 31.56 7.49 -17.88
CA ARG A 410 32.21 6.75 -16.80
C ARG A 410 33.35 7.55 -16.19
N SER A 411 33.39 7.62 -14.86
CA SER A 411 34.55 8.07 -14.09
C SER A 411 35.21 6.88 -13.35
N ARG A 412 36.26 7.13 -12.61
CA ARG A 412 36.99 6.06 -11.88
C ARG A 412 36.11 5.35 -10.82
N SER A 413 35.10 6.00 -10.27
CA SER A 413 34.29 5.48 -9.16
C SER A 413 32.78 5.59 -9.37
N ALA A 414 32.34 6.07 -10.55
CA ALA A 414 30.94 6.31 -10.80
C ALA A 414 30.56 6.23 -12.28
N LEU A 415 29.31 5.95 -12.52
CA LEU A 415 28.63 6.11 -13.80
C LEU A 415 27.73 7.33 -13.71
N HIS A 416 27.84 8.22 -14.68
CA HIS A 416 27.04 9.43 -14.78
C HIS A 416 26.10 9.28 -15.97
N PHE A 417 24.83 9.40 -15.71
CA PHE A 417 23.76 9.30 -16.71
C PHE A 417 23.15 10.68 -16.92
N ILE A 418 22.92 11.04 -18.16
CA ILE A 418 22.32 12.32 -18.58
C ILE A 418 21.31 12.00 -19.68
N TRP A 419 20.16 12.63 -19.64
CA TRP A 419 19.12 12.48 -20.68
C TRP A 419 18.37 13.79 -20.91
N ASN A 420 17.61 13.86 -22.00
CA ASN A 420 16.73 14.99 -22.27
C ASN A 420 15.42 14.86 -21.46
N ALA A 421 14.86 15.99 -21.08
CA ALA A 421 13.50 16.00 -20.53
C ALA A 421 12.50 15.55 -21.61
N VAL A 422 11.51 14.78 -21.18
CA VAL A 422 10.40 14.31 -22.01
C VAL A 422 9.15 15.12 -21.63
N ALA A 423 8.46 15.66 -22.64
CA ALA A 423 7.20 16.34 -22.45
C ALA A 423 6.05 15.33 -22.42
N ASP A 424 5.12 15.50 -21.48
CA ASP A 424 3.90 14.74 -21.35
C ASP A 424 2.79 15.64 -20.78
N ALA A 425 1.53 15.21 -20.86
CA ALA A 425 0.39 15.90 -20.25
C ALA A 425 0.41 15.83 -18.72
N THR A 426 1.17 14.91 -18.15
CA THR A 426 1.33 14.68 -16.72
C THR A 426 2.79 14.83 -16.29
N PRO A 427 3.10 14.92 -14.99
CA PRO A 427 4.47 14.85 -14.49
C PRO A 427 5.18 13.57 -14.93
N VAL A 428 6.45 13.71 -15.37
CA VAL A 428 7.25 12.59 -15.88
C VAL A 428 8.34 12.22 -14.88
N HIS A 429 8.44 10.92 -14.60
CA HIS A 429 9.53 10.30 -13.88
C HIS A 429 10.39 9.44 -14.79
N TYR A 430 11.61 9.13 -14.38
CA TYR A 430 12.52 8.30 -15.16
C TYR A 430 12.96 7.08 -14.35
N ASN A 431 13.10 5.93 -15.03
CA ASN A 431 13.54 4.68 -14.41
C ASN A 431 14.77 4.17 -15.10
N LEU A 432 15.86 3.99 -14.34
CA LEU A 432 17.13 3.50 -14.83
C LEU A 432 17.26 2.00 -14.54
N TYR A 433 17.58 1.24 -15.57
CA TYR A 433 17.74 -0.20 -15.50
C TYR A 433 19.14 -0.62 -15.90
N ARG A 434 19.68 -1.63 -15.23
CA ARG A 434 20.84 -2.40 -15.69
C ARG A 434 20.33 -3.61 -16.46
N LEU A 435 20.85 -3.84 -17.64
CA LEU A 435 20.48 -4.99 -18.46
C LEU A 435 21.26 -6.22 -18.00
N THR A 436 20.55 -7.33 -17.84
CA THR A 436 21.15 -8.63 -17.49
C THR A 436 20.62 -9.70 -18.43
N PRO A 437 21.28 -10.87 -18.55
CA PRO A 437 20.76 -11.97 -19.36
C PRO A 437 19.35 -12.42 -18.96
N SER A 438 18.95 -12.20 -17.70
CA SER A 438 17.60 -12.50 -17.19
C SER A 438 16.60 -11.34 -17.36
N GLY A 439 16.99 -10.24 -18.02
CA GLY A 439 16.16 -9.05 -18.23
C GLY A 439 16.63 -7.80 -17.49
N PRO A 440 15.90 -6.70 -17.61
CA PRO A 440 16.22 -5.43 -16.95
C PRO A 440 16.09 -5.55 -15.42
N VAL A 441 17.06 -4.99 -14.71
CA VAL A 441 17.02 -4.89 -13.23
C VAL A 441 17.07 -3.43 -12.86
N ALA A 442 16.09 -2.97 -12.07
CA ALA A 442 16.00 -1.58 -11.65
C ALA A 442 17.24 -1.16 -10.83
N VAL A 443 17.81 -0.01 -11.17
CA VAL A 443 18.91 0.65 -10.47
C VAL A 443 18.41 1.84 -9.68
N ALA A 444 17.56 2.66 -10.32
CA ALA A 444 16.88 3.78 -9.68
C ALA A 444 15.52 3.97 -10.34
N LEU A 445 14.49 4.19 -9.53
CA LEU A 445 13.12 4.34 -9.97
C LEU A 445 12.59 5.73 -9.59
N ARG A 446 11.65 6.24 -10.40
CA ARG A 446 10.93 7.50 -10.15
C ARG A 446 11.86 8.71 -10.01
N LEU A 447 12.94 8.77 -10.78
CA LEU A 447 13.83 9.92 -10.83
C LEU A 447 13.09 11.13 -11.42
N THR A 448 13.22 12.28 -10.79
CA THR A 448 12.56 13.54 -11.23
C THR A 448 13.45 14.44 -12.07
N GLY A 449 14.78 14.27 -11.98
CA GLY A 449 15.74 15.05 -12.76
C GLY A 449 16.12 14.41 -14.07
N THR A 450 17.01 15.07 -14.81
CA THR A 450 17.57 14.59 -16.09
C THR A 450 19.02 14.11 -15.98
N THR A 451 19.48 13.91 -14.75
CA THR A 451 20.82 13.36 -14.45
C THR A 451 20.78 12.42 -13.27
N PHE A 452 21.65 11.41 -13.28
CA PHE A 452 21.81 10.51 -12.16
C PHE A 452 23.25 10.02 -12.05
N THR A 453 23.79 9.97 -10.83
CA THR A 453 25.13 9.43 -10.57
C THR A 453 25.01 8.13 -9.78
N TYR A 454 25.42 7.05 -10.39
CA TYR A 454 25.43 5.71 -9.80
C TYR A 454 26.86 5.33 -9.36
N ARG A 455 27.01 4.89 -8.11
CA ARG A 455 28.28 4.45 -7.52
C ARG A 455 28.21 2.98 -7.11
N PRO A 456 28.25 2.04 -8.04
CA PRO A 456 28.20 0.62 -7.73
C PRO A 456 29.56 0.09 -7.25
N ALA A 457 29.55 -1.12 -6.67
CA ALA A 457 30.78 -1.89 -6.46
C ALA A 457 31.48 -2.20 -7.79
N LEU A 458 32.81 -2.44 -7.75
CA LEU A 458 33.67 -2.60 -8.92
C LEU A 458 33.13 -3.49 -10.05
N PRO A 459 32.57 -4.70 -9.82
CA PRO A 459 32.06 -5.52 -10.91
C PRO A 459 30.92 -4.84 -11.71
N ALA A 460 30.03 -4.12 -11.01
CA ALA A 460 28.92 -3.41 -11.65
C ALA A 460 29.37 -2.10 -12.31
N LEU A 461 30.49 -1.50 -11.89
CA LEU A 461 31.08 -0.34 -12.52
C LEU A 461 31.61 -0.66 -13.94
N LEU A 462 32.03 -1.90 -14.17
CA LEU A 462 32.51 -2.36 -15.46
C LEU A 462 31.39 -2.75 -16.43
N HIS A 463 30.16 -2.84 -15.92
CA HIS A 463 29.01 -3.14 -16.75
C HIS A 463 28.64 -1.94 -17.64
N THR A 464 28.30 -2.19 -18.88
CA THR A 464 28.09 -1.13 -19.90
C THR A 464 26.63 -0.97 -20.32
N ASP A 465 25.80 -1.97 -20.08
CA ASP A 465 24.48 -2.02 -20.68
C ASP A 465 23.42 -1.53 -19.68
N TYR A 466 23.05 -0.27 -19.86
CA TYR A 466 21.98 0.38 -19.13
C TYR A 466 20.89 0.85 -20.08
N ALA A 467 19.67 0.96 -19.56
CA ALA A 467 18.55 1.51 -20.29
C ALA A 467 17.75 2.45 -19.38
N LEU A 468 17.08 3.41 -19.99
CA LEU A 468 16.25 4.39 -19.31
C LEU A 468 14.86 4.38 -19.94
N THR A 469 13.84 4.56 -19.12
CA THR A 469 12.47 4.86 -19.55
C THR A 469 12.00 6.19 -18.99
N ALA A 470 11.04 6.82 -19.66
CA ALA A 470 10.19 7.86 -19.11
C ALA A 470 8.87 7.20 -18.65
N MET A 471 8.33 7.65 -17.54
CA MET A 471 7.08 7.14 -16.97
C MET A 471 6.17 8.32 -16.64
N ASP A 472 4.93 8.31 -17.11
CA ASP A 472 3.91 9.30 -16.78
C ASP A 472 3.38 9.15 -15.34
N ALA A 473 2.51 10.04 -14.91
CA ALA A 473 1.93 9.99 -13.57
C ALA A 473 0.91 8.84 -13.39
N TYR A 474 0.41 8.24 -14.46
CA TYR A 474 -0.41 7.03 -14.40
C TYR A 474 0.41 5.74 -14.30
N GLY A 475 1.74 5.84 -14.45
CA GLY A 475 2.67 4.73 -14.37
C GLY A 475 2.95 4.03 -15.71
N ASN A 476 2.50 4.58 -16.85
CA ASN A 476 2.85 4.05 -18.17
C ASN A 476 4.31 4.36 -18.50
N GLU A 477 5.09 3.35 -18.83
CA GLU A 477 6.50 3.50 -19.18
C GLU A 477 6.71 3.48 -20.70
N SER A 478 7.58 4.39 -21.16
CA SER A 478 8.06 4.39 -22.54
C SER A 478 8.85 3.10 -22.86
N PRO A 479 9.08 2.80 -24.13
CA PRO A 479 10.08 1.81 -24.50
C PRO A 479 11.46 2.14 -23.89
N LEU A 480 12.25 1.10 -23.64
CA LEU A 480 13.62 1.24 -23.16
C LEU A 480 14.49 1.97 -24.19
N HIS A 481 15.19 3.02 -23.76
CA HIS A 481 16.26 3.63 -24.54
C HIS A 481 17.61 3.22 -23.94
N PHE A 482 18.47 2.63 -24.80
CA PHE A 482 19.74 2.05 -24.40
C PHE A 482 20.87 3.07 -24.45
N THR A 483 21.90 2.89 -23.62
CA THR A 483 23.15 3.61 -23.80
C THR A 483 23.81 3.16 -25.10
N HIS A 484 24.02 4.10 -26.05
CA HIS A 484 24.85 3.84 -27.22
C HIS A 484 26.32 3.96 -26.80
N ASP A 485 27.03 2.84 -26.85
CA ASP A 485 28.46 2.90 -27.02
C ASP A 485 28.73 3.31 -28.47
N SER A 486 29.50 4.35 -28.71
CA SER A 486 29.72 4.97 -30.02
C SER A 486 30.51 4.10 -31.04
N GLN A 487 30.53 2.78 -30.81
CA GLN A 487 31.27 1.84 -31.68
C GLN A 487 30.56 0.56 -32.11
N SER A 488 29.27 0.35 -31.83
CA SER A 488 28.56 -0.80 -32.40
C SER A 488 27.22 -0.43 -33.04
N SER A 489 27.17 -0.64 -34.36
CA SER A 489 26.03 -0.49 -35.24
C SER A 489 24.94 -1.51 -34.95
N SER A 490 23.72 -1.03 -34.84
CA SER A 490 22.38 -1.64 -34.92
C SER A 490 21.58 -1.65 -33.60
N PRO A 491 20.39 -1.02 -33.57
CA PRO A 491 19.50 -1.07 -32.42
C PRO A 491 18.85 -2.45 -32.33
N ARG A 492 19.14 -3.20 -31.28
CA ARG A 492 18.31 -4.36 -30.93
C ARG A 492 17.02 -3.86 -30.25
N VAL A 493 15.96 -3.82 -30.99
CA VAL A 493 14.60 -3.68 -30.45
C VAL A 493 14.24 -5.02 -29.78
N VAL A 494 14.37 -5.08 -28.48
CA VAL A 494 13.78 -6.18 -27.71
C VAL A 494 12.35 -5.77 -27.42
N GLY A 495 11.41 -6.27 -28.24
CA GLY A 495 9.99 -6.14 -27.98
C GLY A 495 9.64 -6.88 -26.69
N TYR A 496 8.96 -6.21 -25.75
CA TYR A 496 8.32 -6.88 -24.63
C TYR A 496 7.21 -7.80 -25.16
N PRO A 497 7.09 -9.04 -24.68
CA PRO A 497 5.89 -9.81 -24.94
C PRO A 497 4.73 -9.09 -24.27
N SER A 498 3.73 -8.71 -25.04
CA SER A 498 2.45 -8.22 -24.56
C SER A 498 1.74 -9.35 -23.82
N ALA A 499 2.02 -9.48 -22.52
CA ALA A 499 1.33 -10.39 -21.65
C ALA A 499 0.15 -9.63 -21.03
N PHE A 500 -0.98 -9.87 -21.56
CA PHE A 500 -2.34 -9.92 -21.03
C PHE A 500 -3.35 -9.48 -22.09
N ARG A 501 -3.81 -10.45 -22.88
CA ARG A 501 -5.18 -10.39 -23.44
C ARG A 501 -6.08 -11.14 -22.47
N PRO A 502 -7.09 -10.53 -21.89
CA PRO A 502 -8.15 -11.27 -21.22
C PRO A 502 -8.98 -12.03 -22.26
N ARG A 503 -9.24 -13.29 -21.99
CA ARG A 503 -10.38 -14.02 -22.56
C ARG A 503 -11.63 -13.78 -21.73
#